data_d43b48e0db7e0f58588e6ddbb8bd2b4d
#
_entry.id   d43b48e0db7e0f58588e6ddbb8bd2b4d
#
_cell.length_a   1.000
_cell.length_b   1.000
_cell.length_c   1.000
_cell.angle_alpha   90.00
_cell.angle_beta   90.00
_cell.angle_gamma   90.00
#
_symmetry.space_group_name_H-M   'P 1'
#
loop_
_entity.id
_entity.type
_entity.pdbx_description
1 polymer ?
#
loop_
_entity_poly.entity_id
_entity_poly.type
_entity_poly.pdbx_seq_one_letter_code
_entity_poly.pdbx_strand_id
1 'polypeptide(L)'
;MGFKPKDNTGSRIMQQQEVIFSQEQFVEDVFNDDYILVVGSEVIMNREEEPSGDVNQYILNALNSSLGRDYKDFNELVTRSGEGIDAIRNLLNSEEDWAYDLNDISPELKELMETRLFRFVITTTFDGYLELLMKHVWGEGNYRVVNIDDKRSLDALRNTLVECRSGKRYTMPTLFYIFGKAVKDEAKKFVRTDDDAIQIVEKWIQMPKEDPVIRHIRNKKLLVLGCKFDNWYFRFFWYILKREISRLQEGQVAFMLNTDNQMDSKLEAFLRHAKIYRHDDAQAFMADITRMLTSTDADNPFSEMILKSRKRGGVFLSYCSKDVVMASQVFFMLRRQGYSVWFDNARLKGGDNYNHEIEEAIGEAKVFIPLLTPHIAKDLSQGNTDNYYNKEWRMASQLGNKHIIPLATNGYDLRASYHTQTFESIVGDSISCIDLMQSDGLTRLVDTLNTYLK
;
A
#
# COMPACT_ATOMS: atom_id res chain seq x y z
N MET A 1 58.11 11.88 46.88
CA MET A 1 57.95 11.61 45.46
C MET A 1 56.52 11.07 45.25
N GLY A 2 55.60 11.92 44.84
CA GLY A 2 54.21 11.55 44.70
C GLY A 2 53.90 11.17 43.24
N PHE A 3 53.33 10.02 43.06
CA PHE A 3 52.77 9.61 41.79
C PHE A 3 51.35 10.20 41.64
N LYS A 4 51.19 11.08 40.65
CA LYS A 4 49.87 11.51 40.20
C LYS A 4 49.32 10.49 39.21
N PRO A 5 48.05 10.01 39.33
CA PRO A 5 47.45 9.21 38.28
C PRO A 5 47.09 10.10 37.09
N LYS A 6 47.46 9.69 35.89
CA LYS A 6 46.99 10.29 34.65
C LYS A 6 45.56 9.91 34.41
N ASP A 7 44.67 10.89 34.53
CA ASP A 7 43.32 10.79 34.01
C ASP A 7 43.38 10.67 32.47
N ASN A 8 43.11 9.49 31.97
CA ASN A 8 42.91 9.21 30.55
C ASN A 8 41.53 8.65 30.36
N THR A 9 40.50 9.38 30.72
CA THR A 9 39.12 9.18 30.29
C THR A 9 38.83 10.01 29.07
N GLY A 10 39.54 9.69 27.98
CA GLY A 10 39.08 10.06 26.65
C GLY A 10 37.85 9.25 26.30
N SER A 11 36.68 9.65 26.80
CA SER A 11 35.43 9.13 26.27
C SER A 11 35.35 9.56 24.80
N ARG A 12 35.69 8.64 23.91
CA ARG A 12 35.24 8.73 22.53
C ARG A 12 33.70 8.62 22.56
N ILE A 13 33.05 9.77 22.70
CA ILE A 13 31.67 9.94 22.28
C ILE A 13 31.72 9.68 20.78
N MET A 14 31.43 8.43 20.38
CA MET A 14 31.04 8.16 19.01
C MET A 14 29.82 9.03 18.74
N GLN A 15 30.01 10.11 17.96
CA GLN A 15 28.90 10.85 17.40
C GLN A 15 28.04 9.82 16.67
N GLN A 16 26.88 9.56 17.25
CA GLN A 16 25.87 8.71 16.66
C GLN A 16 25.45 9.41 15.38
N GLN A 17 25.74 8.85 14.22
CA GLN A 17 25.07 9.25 13.00
C GLN A 17 23.60 8.88 13.18
N GLU A 18 22.78 9.85 13.53
CA GLU A 18 21.34 9.72 13.47
C GLU A 18 20.95 9.38 12.02
N VAL A 19 20.09 8.40 11.86
CA VAL A 19 19.51 8.10 10.57
C VAL A 19 18.63 9.28 10.20
N ILE A 20 19.07 10.11 9.26
CA ILE A 20 18.32 11.29 8.82
C ILE A 20 17.23 10.83 7.87
N PHE A 21 15.98 11.11 8.23
CA PHE A 21 14.83 10.91 7.36
C PHE A 21 14.72 12.06 6.37
N SER A 22 14.95 11.79 5.09
CA SER A 22 14.66 12.74 4.02
C SER A 22 13.19 12.63 3.62
N GLN A 23 12.39 13.60 4.06
CA GLN A 23 10.97 13.68 3.71
C GLN A 23 10.76 13.80 2.19
N GLU A 24 11.58 14.61 1.51
CA GLU A 24 11.52 14.80 0.07
C GLU A 24 11.73 13.47 -0.68
N GLN A 25 12.79 12.73 -0.35
CA GLN A 25 13.07 11.44 -0.94
C GLN A 25 11.97 10.42 -0.62
N PHE A 26 11.40 10.46 0.58
CA PHE A 26 10.29 9.59 0.97
C PHE A 26 9.06 9.84 0.11
N VAL A 27 8.64 11.11 -0.05
CA VAL A 27 7.48 11.47 -0.86
C VAL A 27 7.70 11.06 -2.32
N GLU A 28 8.88 11.33 -2.88
CA GLU A 28 9.22 10.92 -4.24
C GLU A 28 9.17 9.40 -4.42
N ASP A 29 9.75 8.64 -3.51
CA ASP A 29 9.77 7.18 -3.56
C ASP A 29 8.38 6.57 -3.42
N VAL A 30 7.50 7.14 -2.58
CA VAL A 30 6.11 6.69 -2.46
C VAL A 30 5.37 6.91 -3.77
N PHE A 31 5.52 8.08 -4.41
CA PHE A 31 4.91 8.35 -5.72
C PHE A 31 5.50 7.49 -6.85
N ASN A 32 6.69 6.94 -6.66
CA ASN A 32 7.32 5.99 -7.60
C ASN A 32 6.94 4.52 -7.33
N ASP A 33 6.03 4.25 -6.39
CA ASP A 33 5.67 2.88 -5.95
C ASP A 33 6.88 2.10 -5.43
N ASP A 34 7.83 2.78 -4.78
CA ASP A 34 9.04 2.13 -4.26
C ASP A 34 8.93 1.69 -2.81
N TYR A 35 7.78 1.95 -2.16
CA TYR A 35 7.50 1.51 -0.80
C TYR A 35 6.51 0.35 -0.74
N ILE A 36 6.78 -0.57 0.20
CA ILE A 36 5.83 -1.54 0.73
C ILE A 36 5.42 -1.08 2.12
N LEU A 37 4.12 -1.06 2.40
CA LEU A 37 3.60 -0.79 3.73
C LEU A 37 3.59 -2.08 4.55
N VAL A 38 4.19 -2.05 5.74
CA VAL A 38 4.16 -3.17 6.71
C VAL A 38 3.39 -2.72 7.94
N VAL A 39 2.26 -3.36 8.20
CA VAL A 39 1.34 -3.00 9.28
C VAL A 39 1.37 -4.07 10.36
N GLY A 40 1.71 -3.65 11.56
CA GLY A 40 1.66 -4.48 12.77
C GLY A 40 0.40 -4.24 13.59
N SER A 41 0.32 -4.89 14.75
CA SER A 41 -0.86 -4.88 15.59
C SER A 41 -1.16 -3.55 16.27
N GLU A 42 -0.13 -2.72 16.55
CA GLU A 42 -0.23 -1.54 17.43
C GLU A 42 -0.83 -0.28 16.76
N VAL A 43 -1.26 -0.37 15.49
CA VAL A 43 -1.79 0.78 14.74
C VAL A 43 -3.13 0.50 14.07
N ILE A 44 -3.70 -0.68 14.27
CA ILE A 44 -4.93 -1.08 13.56
C ILE A 44 -6.17 -0.52 14.24
N MET A 45 -6.24 -0.61 15.57
CA MET A 45 -7.45 -0.24 16.29
C MET A 45 -7.57 1.27 16.51
N ASN A 46 -8.80 1.76 16.48
CA ASN A 46 -9.16 3.08 16.96
C ASN A 46 -8.92 3.14 18.47
N ARG A 47 -8.23 4.17 18.95
CA ARG A 47 -7.92 4.36 20.38
C ARG A 47 -9.16 4.64 21.24
N GLU A 48 -10.28 4.97 20.65
CA GLU A 48 -11.58 5.06 21.35
C GLU A 48 -12.08 3.67 21.75
N GLU A 49 -11.82 2.65 20.93
CA GLU A 49 -12.23 1.25 21.17
C GLU A 49 -11.16 0.48 21.95
N GLU A 50 -9.90 0.64 21.59
CA GLU A 50 -8.75 0.04 22.28
C GLU A 50 -7.65 1.10 22.49
N PRO A 51 -7.47 1.61 23.73
CA PRO A 51 -6.57 2.72 24.03
C PRO A 51 -5.11 2.49 23.60
N SER A 52 -4.66 1.23 23.54
CA SER A 52 -3.32 0.88 23.04
C SER A 52 -3.21 0.93 21.52
N GLY A 53 -4.33 0.92 20.79
CA GLY A 53 -4.37 0.76 19.34
C GLY A 53 -4.04 -0.66 18.86
N ASP A 54 -3.82 -1.61 19.78
CA ASP A 54 -3.34 -2.96 19.50
C ASP A 54 -4.48 -3.94 19.26
N VAL A 55 -4.64 -4.37 18.00
CA VAL A 55 -5.68 -5.34 17.62
C VAL A 55 -5.52 -6.69 18.33
N ASN A 56 -4.32 -7.11 18.68
CA ASN A 56 -4.12 -8.35 19.43
C ASN A 56 -4.69 -8.23 20.83
N GLN A 57 -4.53 -7.07 21.49
CA GLN A 57 -5.12 -6.82 22.81
C GLN A 57 -6.65 -6.76 22.72
N TYR A 58 -7.17 -6.10 21.68
CA TYR A 58 -8.61 -6.02 21.43
C TYR A 58 -9.25 -7.41 21.29
N ILE A 59 -8.66 -8.28 20.44
CA ILE A 59 -9.11 -9.66 20.25
C ILE A 59 -8.98 -10.47 21.56
N LEU A 60 -7.89 -10.32 22.29
CA LEU A 60 -7.67 -11.03 23.55
C LEU A 60 -8.70 -10.64 24.62
N ASN A 61 -9.04 -9.36 24.71
CA ASN A 61 -10.06 -8.84 25.62
C ASN A 61 -11.44 -9.43 25.31
N ALA A 62 -11.80 -9.53 24.03
CA ALA A 62 -13.06 -10.15 23.60
C ALA A 62 -13.09 -11.65 23.95
N LEU A 63 -11.99 -12.38 23.71
CA LEU A 63 -11.86 -13.79 24.07
C LEU A 63 -11.96 -13.99 25.59
N ASN A 64 -11.29 -13.17 26.37
CA ASN A 64 -11.34 -13.22 27.83
C ASN A 64 -12.78 -13.02 28.33
N SER A 65 -13.50 -12.05 27.75
CA SER A 65 -14.90 -11.80 28.06
C SER A 65 -15.79 -13.00 27.71
N SER A 66 -15.63 -13.56 26.52
CA SER A 66 -16.42 -14.71 26.04
C SER A 66 -16.16 -15.98 26.88
N LEU A 67 -14.90 -16.21 27.25
CA LEU A 67 -14.49 -17.40 28.02
C LEU A 67 -14.65 -17.25 29.54
N GLY A 68 -14.96 -16.04 30.02
CA GLY A 68 -14.99 -15.74 31.47
C GLY A 68 -13.62 -15.95 32.15
N ARG A 69 -12.54 -15.58 31.46
CA ARG A 69 -11.13 -15.73 31.85
C ARG A 69 -10.39 -14.41 31.76
N ASP A 70 -9.15 -14.41 32.23
CA ASP A 70 -8.24 -13.25 32.22
C ASP A 70 -6.85 -13.72 31.80
N TYR A 71 -6.69 -14.06 30.51
CA TYR A 71 -5.41 -14.41 29.92
C TYR A 71 -4.64 -13.12 29.56
N LYS A 72 -3.33 -13.10 29.82
CA LYS A 72 -2.47 -11.94 29.58
C LYS A 72 -2.03 -11.81 28.12
N ASP A 73 -1.91 -12.93 27.45
CA ASP A 73 -1.47 -13.02 26.04
C ASP A 73 -1.99 -14.30 25.39
N PHE A 74 -1.83 -14.43 24.10
CA PHE A 74 -2.26 -15.61 23.33
C PHE A 74 -1.47 -16.86 23.70
N ASN A 75 -0.22 -16.74 24.13
CA ASN A 75 0.56 -17.90 24.56
C ASN A 75 -0.04 -18.50 25.84
N GLU A 76 -0.42 -17.68 26.80
CA GLU A 76 -1.11 -18.13 28.00
C GLU A 76 -2.49 -18.73 27.66
N LEU A 77 -3.25 -18.11 26.78
CA LEU A 77 -4.54 -18.62 26.31
C LEU A 77 -4.38 -20.00 25.68
N VAL A 78 -3.46 -20.18 24.75
CA VAL A 78 -3.24 -21.45 24.04
C VAL A 78 -2.73 -22.54 24.99
N THR A 79 -1.82 -22.22 25.91
CA THR A 79 -1.20 -23.21 26.80
C THR A 79 -2.10 -23.65 27.94
N ARG A 80 -3.02 -22.77 28.41
CA ARG A 80 -3.86 -23.06 29.60
C ARG A 80 -5.29 -23.47 29.24
N SER A 81 -5.83 -23.07 28.10
CA SER A 81 -7.24 -23.35 27.81
C SER A 81 -7.50 -24.72 27.18
N GLY A 82 -6.49 -25.35 26.56
CA GLY A 82 -6.68 -26.55 25.73
C GLY A 82 -7.53 -26.34 24.46
N GLU A 83 -8.26 -25.21 24.38
CA GLU A 83 -9.16 -24.81 23.28
C GLU A 83 -8.65 -23.58 22.51
N GLY A 84 -7.52 -23.02 22.93
CA GLY A 84 -7.11 -21.67 22.58
C GLY A 84 -7.00 -21.37 21.09
N ILE A 85 -6.65 -22.37 20.26
CA ILE A 85 -6.55 -22.19 18.81
C ILE A 85 -7.93 -22.10 18.18
N ASP A 86 -8.80 -23.01 18.59
CA ASP A 86 -10.16 -23.10 18.04
C ASP A 86 -11.01 -21.96 18.55
N ALA A 87 -10.78 -21.49 19.80
CA ALA A 87 -11.44 -20.30 20.32
C ALA A 87 -11.14 -19.06 19.48
N ILE A 88 -9.88 -18.82 19.12
CA ILE A 88 -9.49 -17.69 18.26
C ILE A 88 -10.14 -17.81 16.86
N ARG A 89 -10.06 -19.00 16.25
CA ARG A 89 -10.66 -19.23 14.94
C ARG A 89 -12.18 -19.07 14.96
N ASN A 90 -12.83 -19.66 15.96
CA ASN A 90 -14.28 -19.61 16.09
C ASN A 90 -14.75 -18.16 16.27
N LEU A 91 -14.10 -17.39 17.13
CA LEU A 91 -14.44 -15.98 17.31
C LEU A 91 -14.28 -15.22 15.97
N LEU A 92 -13.11 -15.21 15.39
CA LEU A 92 -12.79 -14.35 14.23
C LEU A 92 -13.47 -14.77 12.92
N ASN A 93 -14.07 -15.96 12.86
CA ASN A 93 -14.81 -16.45 11.68
C ASN A 93 -16.31 -16.62 11.95
N SER A 94 -16.81 -16.15 13.08
CA SER A 94 -18.24 -16.12 13.41
C SER A 94 -18.81 -14.76 13.06
N GLU A 95 -19.78 -14.70 12.17
CA GLU A 95 -20.50 -13.45 11.87
C GLU A 95 -21.39 -13.00 13.04
N GLU A 96 -21.76 -13.92 13.93
CA GLU A 96 -22.57 -13.63 15.12
C GLU A 96 -21.74 -13.10 16.29
N ASP A 97 -20.54 -13.63 16.47
CA ASP A 97 -19.69 -13.33 17.64
C ASP A 97 -18.66 -12.22 17.36
N TRP A 98 -18.31 -11.99 16.07
CA TRP A 98 -17.30 -11.02 15.67
C TRP A 98 -17.66 -10.34 14.35
N ALA A 99 -18.14 -9.12 14.43
CA ALA A 99 -18.37 -8.27 13.27
C ALA A 99 -17.18 -7.32 13.08
N TYR A 100 -16.49 -7.44 11.94
CA TYR A 100 -15.46 -6.46 11.59
C TYR A 100 -16.12 -5.14 11.13
N ASP A 101 -15.85 -4.04 11.83
CA ASP A 101 -16.34 -2.71 11.48
C ASP A 101 -15.18 -1.78 11.09
N LEU A 102 -15.41 -0.96 10.06
CA LEU A 102 -14.45 0.07 9.64
C LEU A 102 -14.28 1.18 10.69
N ASN A 103 -15.23 1.37 11.58
CA ASN A 103 -15.15 2.34 12.66
C ASN A 103 -14.18 1.90 13.77
N ASP A 104 -13.94 0.59 13.90
CA ASP A 104 -12.96 0.04 14.83
C ASP A 104 -11.52 0.33 14.38
N ILE A 105 -11.31 0.61 13.08
CA ILE A 105 -9.99 0.85 12.52
C ILE A 105 -9.55 2.29 12.79
N SER A 106 -8.26 2.46 13.14
CA SER A 106 -7.61 3.76 13.33
C SER A 106 -7.93 4.71 12.15
N PRO A 107 -8.45 5.91 12.42
CA PRO A 107 -8.71 6.91 11.38
C PRO A 107 -7.47 7.23 10.56
N GLU A 108 -6.30 7.33 11.20
CA GLU A 108 -5.03 7.69 10.55
C GLU A 108 -4.56 6.59 9.59
N LEU A 109 -4.72 5.31 9.98
CA LEU A 109 -4.43 4.19 9.09
C LEU A 109 -5.39 4.15 7.90
N LYS A 110 -6.66 4.42 8.15
CA LYS A 110 -7.70 4.49 7.12
C LYS A 110 -7.40 5.59 6.11
N GLU A 111 -7.12 6.82 6.57
CA GLU A 111 -6.75 7.94 5.70
C GLU A 111 -5.47 7.67 4.90
N LEU A 112 -4.44 7.07 5.52
CA LEU A 112 -3.22 6.69 4.84
C LEU A 112 -3.49 5.68 3.71
N MET A 113 -4.30 4.67 3.97
CA MET A 113 -4.65 3.65 2.97
C MET A 113 -5.55 4.21 1.85
N GLU A 114 -6.44 5.15 2.16
CA GLU A 114 -7.30 5.85 1.19
C GLU A 114 -6.49 6.68 0.18
N THR A 115 -5.23 7.03 0.49
CA THR A 115 -4.33 7.64 -0.51
C THR A 115 -4.08 6.74 -1.72
N ARG A 116 -4.28 5.42 -1.59
CA ARG A 116 -4.00 4.39 -2.60
C ARG A 116 -2.57 4.36 -3.13
N LEU A 117 -1.65 4.99 -2.41
CA LEU A 117 -0.24 5.04 -2.77
C LEU A 117 0.51 3.76 -2.37
N PHE A 118 -0.02 3.00 -1.42
CA PHE A 118 0.58 1.74 -0.96
C PHE A 118 -0.19 0.55 -1.52
N ARG A 119 0.33 -0.02 -2.61
CA ARG A 119 -0.33 -1.12 -3.33
C ARG A 119 0.06 -2.50 -2.85
N PHE A 120 1.19 -2.62 -2.17
CA PHE A 120 1.62 -3.87 -1.55
C PHE A 120 1.71 -3.65 -0.04
N VAL A 121 0.81 -4.30 0.67
CA VAL A 121 0.68 -4.22 2.13
C VAL A 121 1.05 -5.57 2.71
N ILE A 122 1.97 -5.57 3.65
CA ILE A 122 2.33 -6.73 4.46
C ILE A 122 1.69 -6.55 5.83
N THR A 123 1.09 -7.61 6.37
CA THR A 123 0.64 -7.59 7.76
C THR A 123 1.33 -8.66 8.60
N THR A 124 1.59 -8.31 9.86
CA THR A 124 2.10 -9.22 10.88
C THR A 124 1.00 -9.77 11.79
N THR A 125 -0.25 -9.33 11.59
CA THR A 125 -1.42 -9.79 12.33
C THR A 125 -2.12 -10.95 11.62
N PHE A 126 -3.04 -11.60 12.30
CA PHE A 126 -3.76 -12.76 11.77
C PHE A 126 -5.27 -12.53 11.58
N ASP A 127 -5.76 -11.36 11.94
CA ASP A 127 -7.17 -10.95 11.87
C ASP A 127 -7.59 -10.48 10.47
N GLY A 128 -8.86 -10.06 10.30
CA GLY A 128 -9.45 -9.61 9.06
C GLY A 128 -9.57 -8.09 8.87
N TYR A 129 -9.15 -7.26 9.82
CA TYR A 129 -9.35 -5.80 9.74
C TYR A 129 -8.68 -5.15 8.54
N LEU A 130 -7.44 -5.53 8.24
CA LEU A 130 -6.77 -5.02 7.04
C LEU A 130 -7.39 -5.51 5.73
N GLU A 131 -8.01 -6.69 5.72
CA GLU A 131 -8.76 -7.14 4.54
C GLU A 131 -10.03 -6.31 4.34
N LEU A 132 -10.75 -6.00 5.43
CA LEU A 132 -11.87 -5.08 5.40
C LEU A 132 -11.45 -3.70 4.87
N LEU A 133 -10.32 -3.18 5.33
CA LEU A 133 -9.77 -1.92 4.87
C LEU A 133 -9.37 -1.96 3.38
N MET A 134 -8.74 -3.05 2.92
CA MET A 134 -8.44 -3.24 1.49
C MET A 134 -9.71 -3.28 0.65
N LYS A 135 -10.77 -3.95 1.13
CA LYS A 135 -12.09 -3.97 0.48
C LYS A 135 -12.69 -2.57 0.38
N HIS A 136 -12.60 -1.78 1.44
CA HIS A 136 -13.06 -0.40 1.44
C HIS A 136 -12.31 0.47 0.43
N VAL A 137 -10.98 0.41 0.43
CA VAL A 137 -10.11 1.28 -0.38
C VAL A 137 -10.15 0.91 -1.86
N TRP A 138 -10.11 -0.36 -2.20
CA TRP A 138 -9.95 -0.84 -3.57
C TRP A 138 -11.23 -1.41 -4.20
N GLY A 139 -12.21 -1.73 -3.38
CA GLY A 139 -13.43 -2.45 -3.80
C GLY A 139 -13.24 -3.95 -3.87
N GLU A 140 -14.33 -4.69 -3.72
CA GLU A 140 -14.33 -6.14 -3.75
C GLU A 140 -13.85 -6.69 -5.11
N GLY A 141 -12.98 -7.71 -5.07
CA GLY A 141 -12.40 -8.31 -6.28
C GLY A 141 -11.25 -7.50 -6.91
N ASN A 142 -10.96 -6.30 -6.43
CA ASN A 142 -9.92 -5.41 -6.96
C ASN A 142 -8.61 -5.48 -6.18
N TYR A 143 -8.49 -6.37 -5.22
CA TYR A 143 -7.28 -6.63 -4.47
C TYR A 143 -7.08 -8.14 -4.29
N ARG A 144 -5.89 -8.53 -3.90
CA ARG A 144 -5.52 -9.92 -3.62
C ARG A 144 -5.15 -10.07 -2.16
N VAL A 145 -5.61 -11.15 -1.55
CA VAL A 145 -5.15 -11.61 -0.23
C VAL A 145 -4.24 -12.80 -0.42
N VAL A 146 -3.07 -12.76 0.21
CA VAL A 146 -2.07 -13.82 0.19
C VAL A 146 -1.75 -14.24 1.60
N ASN A 147 -1.79 -15.53 1.86
CA ASN A 147 -1.39 -16.11 3.13
C ASN A 147 -0.15 -16.98 2.93
N ILE A 148 0.90 -16.76 3.72
CA ILE A 148 2.15 -17.56 3.64
C ILE A 148 1.89 -19.06 3.80
N ASP A 149 0.87 -19.43 4.56
CA ASP A 149 0.48 -20.83 4.79
C ASP A 149 -0.48 -21.37 3.73
N ASP A 150 -0.84 -20.58 2.73
CA ASP A 150 -1.61 -21.00 1.58
C ASP A 150 -0.79 -21.04 0.29
N LYS A 151 -0.32 -22.24 -0.06
CA LYS A 151 0.50 -22.46 -1.25
C LYS A 151 -0.15 -21.91 -2.52
N ARG A 152 -1.48 -22.05 -2.67
CA ARG A 152 -2.20 -21.63 -3.88
C ARG A 152 -2.15 -20.12 -4.06
N SER A 153 -2.43 -19.35 -3.01
CA SER A 153 -2.38 -17.87 -3.06
C SER A 153 -0.95 -17.37 -3.25
N LEU A 154 0.02 -18.04 -2.62
CA LEU A 154 1.43 -17.70 -2.74
C LEU A 154 1.98 -17.97 -4.15
N ASP A 155 1.65 -19.10 -4.76
CA ASP A 155 2.07 -19.43 -6.14
C ASP A 155 1.40 -18.49 -7.16
N ALA A 156 0.15 -18.10 -6.93
CA ALA A 156 -0.52 -17.10 -7.77
C ALA A 156 0.18 -15.72 -7.69
N LEU A 157 0.65 -15.32 -6.50
CA LEU A 157 1.45 -14.10 -6.35
C LEU A 157 2.80 -14.21 -7.08
N ARG A 158 3.53 -15.32 -6.92
CA ARG A 158 4.80 -15.59 -7.61
C ARG A 158 4.68 -15.42 -9.13
N ASN A 159 3.67 -16.08 -9.70
CA ASN A 159 3.41 -16.00 -11.14
C ASN A 159 3.12 -14.56 -11.60
N THR A 160 2.29 -13.84 -10.84
CA THR A 160 1.99 -12.43 -11.14
C THR A 160 3.25 -11.57 -11.11
N LEU A 161 4.10 -11.73 -10.10
CA LEU A 161 5.34 -10.94 -9.98
C LEU A 161 6.35 -11.23 -11.10
N VAL A 162 6.38 -12.46 -11.62
CA VAL A 162 7.19 -12.82 -12.80
C VAL A 162 6.64 -12.15 -14.05
N GLU A 163 5.33 -12.21 -14.27
CA GLU A 163 4.67 -11.58 -15.42
C GLU A 163 4.79 -10.06 -15.42
N CYS A 164 4.73 -9.43 -14.23
CA CYS A 164 4.93 -7.99 -14.09
C CYS A 164 6.34 -7.55 -14.51
N ARG A 165 7.37 -8.35 -14.23
CA ARG A 165 8.74 -8.06 -14.68
C ARG A 165 8.90 -8.13 -16.18
N SER A 166 8.17 -9.01 -16.84
CA SER A 166 8.20 -9.12 -18.31
C SER A 166 7.34 -8.06 -19.00
N GLY A 167 6.69 -7.15 -18.25
CA GLY A 167 5.76 -6.15 -18.77
C GLY A 167 4.43 -6.71 -19.24
N LYS A 168 4.17 -8.01 -19.02
CA LYS A 168 2.95 -8.67 -19.50
C LYS A 168 1.72 -8.46 -18.62
N ARG A 169 1.93 -8.13 -17.35
CA ARG A 169 0.85 -7.87 -16.38
C ARG A 169 1.25 -6.79 -15.40
N TYR A 170 0.24 -6.23 -14.75
CA TYR A 170 0.38 -5.28 -13.66
C TYR A 170 0.02 -5.96 -12.34
N THR A 171 0.64 -5.54 -11.23
CA THR A 171 0.32 -6.07 -9.91
C THR A 171 -1.04 -5.56 -9.45
N MET A 172 -1.95 -6.46 -9.04
CA MET A 172 -3.09 -6.06 -8.23
C MET A 172 -2.61 -5.57 -6.86
N PRO A 173 -3.32 -4.62 -6.23
CA PRO A 173 -3.13 -4.33 -4.82
C PRO A 173 -3.16 -5.63 -4.02
N THR A 174 -2.18 -5.81 -3.14
CA THR A 174 -1.96 -7.09 -2.46
C THR A 174 -1.84 -6.89 -0.97
N LEU A 175 -2.63 -7.62 -0.19
CA LEU A 175 -2.45 -7.79 1.25
C LEU A 175 -1.80 -9.15 1.51
N PHE A 176 -0.65 -9.14 2.19
CA PHE A 176 0.13 -10.33 2.44
C PHE A 176 0.29 -10.63 3.93
N TYR A 177 -0.31 -11.71 4.39
CA TYR A 177 -0.19 -12.24 5.75
C TYR A 177 1.08 -13.06 5.88
N ILE A 178 2.15 -12.45 6.38
CA ILE A 178 3.48 -13.08 6.44
C ILE A 178 3.64 -14.09 7.59
N PHE A 179 2.79 -13.99 8.60
CA PHE A 179 2.75 -14.91 9.74
C PHE A 179 1.46 -15.72 9.80
N GLY A 180 0.73 -15.80 8.69
CA GLY A 180 -0.51 -16.54 8.57
C GLY A 180 -1.75 -15.74 8.95
N LYS A 181 -2.92 -16.24 8.53
CA LYS A 181 -4.24 -15.66 8.79
C LYS A 181 -5.11 -16.68 9.51
N ALA A 182 -5.87 -16.24 10.51
CA ALA A 182 -6.89 -17.06 11.16
C ALA A 182 -8.07 -17.29 10.21
N VAL A 183 -8.16 -18.49 9.66
CA VAL A 183 -9.24 -18.93 8.77
C VAL A 183 -9.89 -20.20 9.31
N LYS A 184 -11.10 -20.52 8.85
CA LYS A 184 -11.85 -21.73 9.26
C LYS A 184 -11.11 -23.04 8.93
N ASP A 185 -10.21 -23.03 7.95
CA ASP A 185 -9.41 -24.21 7.58
C ASP A 185 -8.37 -24.51 8.67
N GLU A 186 -8.59 -25.58 9.43
CA GLU A 186 -7.71 -26.02 10.54
C GLU A 186 -6.30 -26.38 10.06
N ALA A 187 -6.11 -26.73 8.79
CA ALA A 187 -4.80 -27.01 8.23
C ALA A 187 -3.95 -25.74 8.06
N LYS A 188 -4.57 -24.57 7.97
CA LYS A 188 -3.87 -23.30 7.82
C LYS A 188 -3.38 -22.78 9.18
N LYS A 189 -2.14 -22.37 9.22
CA LYS A 189 -1.48 -21.90 10.45
C LYS A 189 -1.32 -20.38 10.48
N PHE A 190 -1.29 -19.84 11.67
CA PHE A 190 -0.95 -18.46 11.96
C PHE A 190 -0.21 -18.37 13.29
N VAL A 191 0.60 -17.35 13.46
CA VAL A 191 1.46 -17.21 14.65
C VAL A 191 0.67 -16.69 15.83
N ARG A 192 0.67 -17.45 16.92
CA ARG A 192 0.14 -17.12 18.26
C ARG A 192 1.17 -17.40 19.33
N THR A 193 1.96 -18.44 19.12
CA THR A 193 2.98 -18.93 20.05
C THR A 193 4.34 -18.96 19.37
N ASP A 194 5.40 -19.14 20.14
CA ASP A 194 6.75 -19.32 19.60
C ASP A 194 6.87 -20.57 18.72
N ASP A 195 6.14 -21.63 19.03
CA ASP A 195 6.14 -22.86 18.21
C ASP A 195 5.53 -22.60 16.83
N ASP A 196 4.43 -21.85 16.75
CA ASP A 196 3.87 -21.43 15.47
C ASP A 196 4.84 -20.55 14.70
N ALA A 197 5.50 -19.61 15.39
CA ALA A 197 6.49 -18.73 14.80
C ALA A 197 7.65 -19.49 14.19
N ILE A 198 8.17 -20.52 14.87
CA ILE A 198 9.24 -21.39 14.35
C ILE A 198 8.82 -22.05 13.04
N GLN A 199 7.60 -22.61 12.98
CA GLN A 199 7.09 -23.29 11.77
C GLN A 199 6.95 -22.33 10.58
N ILE A 200 6.49 -21.11 10.81
CA ILE A 200 6.37 -20.11 9.75
C ILE A 200 7.74 -19.58 9.33
N VAL A 201 8.64 -19.35 10.28
CA VAL A 201 10.03 -18.93 9.98
C VAL A 201 10.76 -20.00 9.17
N GLU A 202 10.56 -21.29 9.46
CA GLU A 202 11.12 -22.40 8.68
C GLU A 202 10.68 -22.31 7.21
N LYS A 203 9.41 -22.03 6.92
CA LYS A 203 8.93 -21.82 5.55
C LYS A 203 9.67 -20.68 4.84
N TRP A 204 9.92 -19.57 5.53
CA TRP A 204 10.67 -18.44 4.99
C TRP A 204 12.13 -18.79 4.69
N ILE A 205 12.76 -19.59 5.55
CA ILE A 205 14.16 -20.06 5.36
C ILE A 205 14.27 -20.99 4.15
N GLN A 206 13.28 -21.86 3.96
CA GLN A 206 13.22 -22.81 2.86
C GLN A 206 12.95 -22.16 1.49
N MET A 207 12.45 -20.92 1.47
CA MET A 207 12.23 -20.21 0.22
C MET A 207 13.56 -19.92 -0.49
N PRO A 208 13.66 -20.18 -1.80
CA PRO A 208 14.86 -19.82 -2.58
C PRO A 208 15.14 -18.32 -2.50
N LYS A 209 16.41 -17.93 -2.47
CA LYS A 209 16.80 -16.51 -2.49
C LYS A 209 16.26 -15.75 -3.69
N GLU A 210 16.06 -16.47 -4.80
CA GLU A 210 15.55 -15.94 -6.07
C GLU A 210 14.02 -16.01 -6.18
N ASP A 211 13.34 -16.43 -5.10
CA ASP A 211 11.87 -16.43 -5.07
C ASP A 211 11.32 -15.04 -5.46
N PRO A 212 10.36 -14.96 -6.39
CA PRO A 212 9.82 -13.70 -6.87
C PRO A 212 9.28 -12.79 -5.76
N VAL A 213 8.69 -13.38 -4.70
CA VAL A 213 8.13 -12.62 -3.56
C VAL A 213 9.28 -12.03 -2.72
N ILE A 214 10.29 -12.85 -2.36
CA ILE A 214 11.46 -12.38 -1.61
C ILE A 214 12.17 -11.27 -2.37
N ARG A 215 12.36 -11.45 -3.67
CA ARG A 215 13.01 -10.47 -4.53
C ARG A 215 12.20 -9.18 -4.63
N HIS A 216 10.87 -9.27 -4.73
CA HIS A 216 9.99 -8.11 -4.75
C HIS A 216 10.14 -7.28 -3.48
N ILE A 217 10.05 -7.92 -2.30
CA ILE A 217 10.19 -7.25 -1.01
C ILE A 217 11.61 -6.65 -0.83
N ARG A 218 12.66 -7.34 -1.27
CA ARG A 218 14.05 -6.84 -1.17
C ARG A 218 14.32 -5.60 -2.01
N ASN A 219 13.70 -5.51 -3.17
CA ASN A 219 13.91 -4.42 -4.10
C ASN A 219 13.10 -3.17 -3.77
N LYS A 220 12.25 -3.23 -2.75
CA LYS A 220 11.42 -2.13 -2.28
C LYS A 220 11.90 -1.59 -0.94
N LYS A 221 11.61 -0.35 -0.66
CA LYS A 221 11.72 0.25 0.67
C LYS A 221 10.53 -0.21 1.52
N LEU A 222 10.70 -0.24 2.83
CA LEU A 222 9.62 -0.65 3.73
C LEU A 222 9.24 0.52 4.64
N LEU A 223 7.96 0.84 4.67
CA LEU A 223 7.36 1.68 5.71
C LEU A 223 6.72 0.74 6.73
N VAL A 224 7.28 0.68 7.94
CA VAL A 224 6.86 -0.26 8.98
C VAL A 224 6.12 0.49 10.07
N LEU A 225 4.86 0.15 10.29
CA LEU A 225 3.96 0.81 11.23
C LEU A 225 3.47 -0.18 12.29
N GLY A 226 3.68 0.13 13.57
CA GLY A 226 3.11 -0.61 14.70
C GLY A 226 3.51 -2.07 14.82
N CYS A 227 4.68 -2.45 14.36
CA CYS A 227 5.19 -3.81 14.50
C CYS A 227 5.96 -4.00 15.80
N LYS A 228 5.68 -5.08 16.52
CA LYS A 228 6.37 -5.44 17.77
C LYS A 228 7.73 -6.08 17.48
N PHE A 229 8.78 -5.26 17.41
CA PHE A 229 10.16 -5.74 17.19
C PHE A 229 10.77 -6.46 18.39
N ASP A 230 10.17 -6.43 19.57
CA ASP A 230 10.50 -7.29 20.70
C ASP A 230 10.24 -8.77 20.38
N ASN A 231 9.28 -9.08 19.53
CA ASN A 231 9.07 -10.42 19.01
C ASN A 231 10.26 -10.88 18.18
N TRP A 232 10.96 -11.94 18.64
CA TRP A 232 12.17 -12.47 18.01
C TRP A 232 11.95 -12.88 16.55
N TYR A 233 10.81 -13.46 16.22
CA TYR A 233 10.49 -13.94 14.88
C TYR A 233 10.34 -12.78 13.88
N PHE A 234 9.86 -11.61 14.32
CA PHE A 234 9.81 -10.44 13.44
C PHE A 234 11.21 -9.92 13.13
N ARG A 235 12.12 -9.86 14.13
CA ARG A 235 13.53 -9.52 13.91
C ARG A 235 14.21 -10.49 12.98
N PHE A 236 13.92 -11.79 13.12
CA PHE A 236 14.46 -12.83 12.27
C PHE A 236 13.93 -12.74 10.83
N PHE A 237 12.62 -12.50 10.66
CA PHE A 237 11.99 -12.24 9.37
C PHE A 237 12.63 -11.04 8.66
N TRP A 238 12.83 -9.94 9.37
CA TRP A 238 13.55 -8.79 8.87
C TRP A 238 14.94 -9.15 8.37
N TYR A 239 15.69 -9.92 9.15
CA TYR A 239 17.01 -10.38 8.78
C TYR A 239 17.01 -11.25 7.52
N ILE A 240 16.01 -12.13 7.35
CA ILE A 240 15.88 -12.95 6.13
C ILE A 240 15.61 -12.06 4.91
N LEU A 241 14.68 -11.13 5.01
CA LEU A 241 14.29 -10.25 3.91
C LEU A 241 15.40 -9.29 3.50
N LYS A 242 16.12 -8.76 4.47
CA LYS A 242 17.17 -7.75 4.27
C LYS A 242 18.56 -8.30 4.62
N ARG A 243 18.86 -9.53 4.24
CA ARG A 243 20.06 -10.31 4.56
C ARG A 243 21.40 -9.57 4.42
N GLU A 244 21.41 -8.46 3.72
CA GLU A 244 22.58 -7.62 3.53
C GLU A 244 22.34 -6.22 4.09
N ILE A 245 21.81 -6.14 5.33
CA ILE A 245 21.54 -4.87 6.02
C ILE A 245 22.75 -3.92 5.98
N SER A 246 23.98 -4.48 6.05
CA SER A 246 25.22 -3.72 5.93
C SER A 246 25.46 -3.12 4.53
N ARG A 247 24.75 -3.59 3.50
CA ARG A 247 24.82 -3.11 2.11
C ARG A 247 23.60 -2.29 1.69
N LEU A 248 22.66 -2.01 2.61
CA LEU A 248 21.56 -1.11 2.32
C LEU A 248 22.15 0.25 1.95
N GLN A 249 21.84 0.72 0.76
CA GLN A 249 22.19 2.07 0.33
C GLN A 249 21.48 3.08 1.25
N GLU A 250 22.09 4.24 1.45
CA GLU A 250 21.43 5.36 2.10
C GLU A 250 20.09 5.61 1.42
N GLY A 251 19.02 5.72 2.21
CA GLY A 251 17.64 5.88 1.69
C GLY A 251 16.77 4.62 1.63
N GLN A 252 17.31 3.42 1.88
CA GLN A 252 16.47 2.22 2.09
C GLN A 252 16.02 2.09 3.55
N VAL A 253 15.70 3.20 4.18
CA VAL A 253 15.34 3.24 5.60
C VAL A 253 13.94 2.68 5.78
N ALA A 254 13.83 1.69 6.66
CA ALA A 254 12.55 1.25 7.17
C ALA A 254 12.19 2.08 8.38
N PHE A 255 10.95 2.50 8.45
CA PHE A 255 10.41 3.23 9.59
C PHE A 255 9.77 2.24 10.54
N MET A 256 10.06 2.40 11.81
CA MET A 256 9.42 1.67 12.87
C MET A 256 8.77 2.65 13.83
N LEU A 257 7.58 2.31 14.26
CA LEU A 257 6.86 3.02 15.29
C LEU A 257 6.72 2.10 16.48
N ASN A 258 7.20 2.54 17.60
CA ASN A 258 7.04 1.83 18.87
C ASN A 258 6.61 2.83 19.92
N THR A 259 5.47 2.58 20.54
CA THR A 259 4.92 3.41 21.61
C THR A 259 5.56 3.12 22.96
N ASP A 260 6.35 2.05 23.09
CA ASP A 260 6.97 1.68 24.34
C ASP A 260 8.32 2.39 24.55
N ASN A 261 8.37 3.26 25.57
CA ASN A 261 9.57 3.99 25.97
C ASN A 261 10.62 3.12 26.70
N GLN A 262 10.28 1.85 27.01
CA GLN A 262 11.15 0.92 27.72
C GLN A 262 11.82 -0.08 26.79
N MET A 263 12.59 0.42 25.83
CA MET A 263 13.25 -0.44 24.88
C MET A 263 14.45 -1.17 25.50
N ASP A 264 14.49 -2.50 25.38
CA ASP A 264 15.67 -3.30 25.71
C ASP A 264 16.90 -2.84 24.88
N SER A 265 18.06 -2.75 25.52
CA SER A 265 19.32 -2.36 24.88
C SER A 265 19.71 -3.22 23.67
N LYS A 266 19.29 -4.49 23.65
CA LYS A 266 19.51 -5.40 22.51
C LYS A 266 18.63 -5.04 21.33
N LEU A 267 17.37 -4.68 21.59
CA LEU A 267 16.46 -4.19 20.55
C LEU A 267 16.96 -2.88 19.98
N GLU A 268 17.37 -1.95 20.81
CA GLU A 268 17.92 -0.67 20.39
C GLU A 268 19.18 -0.86 19.52
N ALA A 269 20.08 -1.77 19.90
CA ALA A 269 21.24 -2.09 19.10
C ALA A 269 20.88 -2.73 17.74
N PHE A 270 19.86 -3.60 17.71
CA PHE A 270 19.33 -4.19 16.48
C PHE A 270 18.76 -3.11 15.56
N LEU A 271 17.93 -2.21 16.06
CA LEU A 271 17.29 -1.17 15.26
C LEU A 271 18.33 -0.22 14.64
N ARG A 272 19.35 0.17 15.41
CA ARG A 272 20.47 0.96 14.89
C ARG A 272 21.25 0.22 13.80
N HIS A 273 21.56 -1.05 14.02
CA HIS A 273 22.28 -1.86 13.04
C HIS A 273 21.44 -2.05 11.76
N ALA A 274 20.15 -2.22 11.90
CA ALA A 274 19.20 -2.34 10.80
C ALA A 274 18.89 -1.00 10.12
N LYS A 275 19.44 0.13 10.60
CA LYS A 275 19.17 1.48 10.10
C LYS A 275 17.67 1.81 10.06
N ILE A 276 16.95 1.46 11.13
CA ILE A 276 15.53 1.68 11.27
C ILE A 276 15.31 3.01 12.00
N TYR A 277 14.58 3.91 11.37
CA TYR A 277 14.15 5.15 11.99
C TYR A 277 13.02 4.85 12.99
N ARG A 278 13.07 5.51 14.16
CA ARG A 278 12.08 5.37 15.21
C ARG A 278 11.28 6.66 15.37
N HIS A 279 9.98 6.50 15.57
CA HIS A 279 9.08 7.54 16.01
C HIS A 279 8.29 7.05 17.23
N ASP A 280 8.02 7.94 18.18
CA ASP A 280 7.44 7.53 19.47
C ASP A 280 5.89 7.48 19.46
N ASP A 281 5.23 8.05 18.45
CA ASP A 281 3.77 7.99 18.26
C ASP A 281 3.42 7.58 16.83
N ALA A 282 2.91 6.35 16.71
CA ALA A 282 2.57 5.75 15.42
C ALA A 282 1.43 6.48 14.71
N GLN A 283 0.41 6.90 15.45
CA GLN A 283 -0.76 7.56 14.85
C GLN A 283 -0.42 8.99 14.43
N ALA A 284 0.26 9.74 15.28
CA ALA A 284 0.75 11.08 14.90
C ALA A 284 1.65 11.01 13.66
N PHE A 285 2.53 10.02 13.58
CA PHE A 285 3.37 9.82 12.39
C PHE A 285 2.56 9.48 11.14
N MET A 286 1.56 8.61 11.24
CA MET A 286 0.68 8.29 10.10
C MET A 286 -0.08 9.55 9.62
N ALA A 287 -0.61 10.35 10.54
CA ALA A 287 -1.25 11.62 10.21
C ALA A 287 -0.29 12.58 9.49
N ASP A 288 0.96 12.69 9.98
CA ASP A 288 1.98 13.56 9.37
C ASP A 288 2.36 13.09 7.96
N ILE A 289 2.62 11.80 7.76
CA ILE A 289 2.96 11.30 6.41
C ILE A 289 1.76 11.39 5.46
N THR A 290 0.53 11.15 5.94
CA THR A 290 -0.67 11.33 5.13
C THR A 290 -0.79 12.78 4.68
N ARG A 291 -0.62 13.74 5.59
CA ARG A 291 -0.59 15.16 5.26
C ARG A 291 0.52 15.50 4.26
N MET A 292 1.73 15.00 4.46
CA MET A 292 2.84 15.18 3.51
C MET A 292 2.51 14.67 2.10
N LEU A 293 1.75 13.56 2.00
CA LEU A 293 1.41 12.92 0.72
C LEU A 293 0.17 13.52 0.05
N THR A 294 -0.69 14.24 0.78
CA THR A 294 -2.00 14.66 0.30
C THR A 294 -2.25 16.17 0.34
N SER A 295 -1.69 16.91 1.31
CA SER A 295 -1.98 18.33 1.47
C SER A 295 -1.32 19.17 0.40
N THR A 296 -2.11 20.05 -0.20
CA THR A 296 -1.66 21.08 -1.14
C THR A 296 -1.52 22.45 -0.50
N ASP A 297 -1.62 22.54 0.82
CA ASP A 297 -1.51 23.78 1.56
C ASP A 297 -0.11 24.39 1.41
N ALA A 298 -0.04 25.73 1.45
CA ALA A 298 1.22 26.46 1.31
C ALA A 298 2.27 26.10 2.37
N ASP A 299 1.82 25.64 3.54
CA ASP A 299 2.68 25.21 4.64
C ASP A 299 3.27 23.79 4.43
N ASN A 300 2.75 23.03 3.47
CA ASN A 300 3.35 21.76 3.12
C ASN A 300 4.50 21.97 2.14
N PRO A 301 5.77 21.70 2.51
CA PRO A 301 6.92 21.90 1.63
C PRO A 301 6.85 21.05 0.36
N PHE A 302 6.00 19.99 0.35
CA PHE A 302 5.79 19.10 -0.80
C PHE A 302 4.55 19.48 -1.62
N SER A 303 3.83 20.54 -1.23
CA SER A 303 2.62 21.00 -1.94
C SER A 303 2.88 21.22 -3.43
N GLU A 304 4.02 21.81 -3.80
CA GLU A 304 4.41 21.94 -5.22
C GLU A 304 4.61 20.60 -5.93
N MET A 305 5.21 19.61 -5.27
CA MET A 305 5.41 18.29 -5.85
C MET A 305 4.06 17.55 -6.01
N ILE A 306 3.19 17.68 -5.01
CA ILE A 306 1.82 17.15 -5.04
C ILE A 306 1.00 17.89 -6.12
N LEU A 307 1.09 19.20 -6.19
CA LEU A 307 0.46 20.01 -7.24
C LEU A 307 1.03 19.71 -8.61
N LYS A 308 2.35 19.51 -8.73
CA LYS A 308 2.96 19.00 -9.98
C LYS A 308 2.44 17.61 -10.33
N SER A 309 2.17 16.75 -9.34
CA SER A 309 1.55 15.46 -9.61
C SER A 309 0.05 15.57 -9.91
N ARG A 310 -0.62 16.63 -9.44
CA ARG A 310 -2.07 16.87 -9.63
C ARG A 310 -2.39 17.92 -10.68
N LYS A 311 -1.63 19.03 -10.78
CA LYS A 311 -2.07 20.25 -11.49
C LYS A 311 -1.13 20.74 -12.60
N ARG A 312 0.14 20.36 -12.69
CA ARG A 312 1.00 20.96 -13.71
C ARG A 312 1.00 20.18 -15.01
N GLY A 313 0.18 20.64 -15.95
CA GLY A 313 0.43 20.67 -17.40
C GLY A 313 0.85 19.35 -18.07
N GLY A 314 0.73 18.24 -17.34
CA GLY A 314 1.08 16.94 -17.85
C GLY A 314 -0.14 16.21 -18.40
N VAL A 315 -0.47 15.14 -17.76
CA VAL A 315 -1.49 14.18 -18.18
C VAL A 315 -2.68 14.22 -17.22
N PHE A 316 -3.89 14.33 -17.72
CA PHE A 316 -5.10 14.01 -16.99
C PHE A 316 -5.54 12.58 -17.34
N LEU A 317 -5.64 11.71 -16.36
CA LEU A 317 -6.07 10.32 -16.53
C LEU A 317 -7.54 10.18 -16.13
N SER A 318 -8.42 10.07 -17.14
CA SER A 318 -9.85 9.85 -16.95
C SER A 318 -10.19 8.36 -16.93
N TYR A 319 -10.95 7.91 -15.93
CA TYR A 319 -11.25 6.48 -15.75
C TYR A 319 -12.59 6.25 -15.05
N CYS A 320 -13.16 5.06 -15.23
CA CYS A 320 -14.31 4.61 -14.46
C CYS A 320 -13.88 4.26 -13.02
N SER A 321 -14.63 4.67 -12.00
CA SER A 321 -14.31 4.37 -10.59
C SER A 321 -14.12 2.88 -10.30
N LYS A 322 -14.81 2.01 -11.04
CA LYS A 322 -14.63 0.55 -10.97
C LYS A 322 -13.26 0.07 -11.46
N ASP A 323 -12.56 0.89 -12.23
CA ASP A 323 -11.27 0.56 -12.86
C ASP A 323 -10.09 1.22 -12.14
N VAL A 324 -10.28 1.66 -10.90
CA VAL A 324 -9.26 2.35 -10.10
C VAL A 324 -7.93 1.59 -10.01
N VAL A 325 -7.97 0.27 -10.01
CA VAL A 325 -6.76 -0.57 -10.00
C VAL A 325 -5.96 -0.39 -11.29
N MET A 326 -6.61 -0.45 -12.44
CA MET A 326 -5.98 -0.23 -13.73
C MET A 326 -5.47 1.21 -13.87
N ALA A 327 -6.28 2.18 -13.46
CA ALA A 327 -5.92 3.58 -13.47
C ALA A 327 -4.69 3.87 -12.59
N SER A 328 -4.63 3.30 -11.37
CA SER A 328 -3.45 3.44 -10.50
C SER A 328 -2.19 2.82 -11.12
N GLN A 329 -2.31 1.74 -11.87
CA GLN A 329 -1.18 1.13 -12.59
C GLN A 329 -0.64 2.05 -13.68
N VAL A 330 -1.53 2.62 -14.49
CA VAL A 330 -1.16 3.59 -15.52
C VAL A 330 -0.53 4.83 -14.89
N PHE A 331 -1.10 5.31 -13.79
CA PHE A 331 -0.53 6.42 -13.03
C PHE A 331 0.92 6.15 -12.63
N PHE A 332 1.21 5.06 -11.91
CA PHE A 332 2.58 4.74 -11.48
C PHE A 332 3.52 4.47 -12.67
N MET A 333 3.02 3.85 -13.72
CA MET A 333 3.79 3.62 -14.94
C MET A 333 4.25 4.95 -15.56
N LEU A 334 3.35 5.91 -15.70
CA LEU A 334 3.66 7.22 -16.27
C LEU A 334 4.56 8.06 -15.34
N ARG A 335 4.32 7.98 -14.03
CA ARG A 335 5.17 8.65 -13.04
C ARG A 335 6.62 8.17 -13.11
N ARG A 336 6.87 6.87 -13.23
CA ARG A 336 8.21 6.30 -13.40
C ARG A 336 8.91 6.75 -14.67
N GLN A 337 8.16 7.16 -15.69
CA GLN A 337 8.70 7.77 -16.91
C GLN A 337 8.92 9.30 -16.78
N GLY A 338 8.68 9.84 -15.57
CA GLY A 338 8.90 11.26 -15.27
C GLY A 338 7.74 12.19 -15.66
N TYR A 339 6.57 11.65 -16.02
CA TYR A 339 5.41 12.48 -16.36
C TYR A 339 4.66 12.93 -15.11
N SER A 340 4.17 14.15 -15.14
CA SER A 340 3.19 14.67 -14.20
C SER A 340 1.81 14.14 -14.61
N VAL A 341 1.14 13.43 -13.71
CA VAL A 341 -0.15 12.80 -13.98
C VAL A 341 -1.15 13.21 -12.91
N TRP A 342 -2.24 13.83 -13.34
CA TRP A 342 -3.40 14.03 -12.49
C TRP A 342 -4.19 12.72 -12.43
N PHE A 343 -4.29 12.18 -11.23
CA PHE A 343 -5.01 10.96 -10.91
C PHE A 343 -5.86 11.20 -9.68
N ASP A 344 -7.16 11.12 -9.85
CA ASP A 344 -8.08 11.37 -8.76
C ASP A 344 -8.15 10.20 -7.77
N ASN A 345 -7.43 10.33 -6.67
CA ASN A 345 -7.51 9.40 -5.54
C ASN A 345 -8.71 9.67 -4.62
N ALA A 346 -9.36 10.84 -4.73
CA ALA A 346 -10.32 11.34 -3.75
C ALA A 346 -11.81 11.17 -4.13
N ARG A 347 -12.14 10.40 -5.17
CA ARG A 347 -13.55 10.15 -5.60
C ARG A 347 -14.49 9.65 -4.49
N LEU A 348 -13.97 9.37 -3.30
CA LEU A 348 -14.75 8.91 -2.15
C LEU A 348 -15.34 10.06 -1.29
N LYS A 349 -14.88 11.32 -1.49
CA LYS A 349 -15.35 12.49 -0.73
C LYS A 349 -16.18 13.40 -1.66
N GLY A 350 -17.39 13.00 -2.03
CA GLY A 350 -18.26 13.80 -2.88
C GLY A 350 -18.63 15.16 -2.28
N GLY A 351 -18.64 16.23 -3.11
CA GLY A 351 -19.06 17.59 -2.76
C GLY A 351 -18.95 18.54 -3.95
N ASP A 352 -19.59 19.71 -3.90
CA ASP A 352 -19.63 20.69 -5.01
C ASP A 352 -18.26 21.24 -5.37
N ASN A 353 -17.31 21.36 -4.44
CA ASN A 353 -15.95 21.78 -4.70
C ASN A 353 -15.16 20.79 -5.56
N TYR A 354 -15.54 19.51 -5.55
CA TYR A 354 -14.89 18.45 -6.29
C TYR A 354 -15.05 18.58 -7.83
N ASN A 355 -16.23 18.98 -8.31
CA ASN A 355 -16.46 19.19 -9.74
C ASN A 355 -15.57 20.33 -10.28
N HIS A 356 -15.39 21.39 -9.52
CA HIS A 356 -14.53 22.52 -9.89
C HIS A 356 -13.06 22.12 -10.00
N GLU A 357 -12.55 21.30 -9.09
CA GLU A 357 -11.16 20.79 -9.13
C GLU A 357 -10.91 19.92 -10.38
N ILE A 358 -11.87 19.09 -10.76
CA ILE A 358 -11.77 18.28 -11.99
C ILE A 358 -11.76 19.19 -13.23
N GLU A 359 -12.64 20.18 -13.29
CA GLU A 359 -12.72 21.14 -14.40
C GLU A 359 -11.42 21.90 -14.56
N GLU A 360 -10.84 22.41 -13.47
CA GLU A 360 -9.53 23.06 -13.47
C GLU A 360 -8.43 22.11 -13.93
N ALA A 361 -8.38 20.90 -13.38
CA ALA A 361 -7.35 19.91 -13.72
C ALA A 361 -7.40 19.52 -15.21
N ILE A 362 -8.60 19.32 -15.76
CA ILE A 362 -8.77 19.12 -17.21
C ILE A 362 -8.32 20.37 -17.96
N GLY A 363 -8.71 21.57 -17.48
CA GLY A 363 -8.32 22.85 -18.10
C GLY A 363 -6.82 23.06 -18.20
N GLU A 364 -6.05 22.65 -17.19
CA GLU A 364 -4.61 22.80 -17.10
C GLU A 364 -3.81 21.70 -17.79
N ALA A 365 -4.37 20.48 -17.93
CA ALA A 365 -3.67 19.37 -18.55
C ALA A 365 -3.39 19.64 -20.04
N LYS A 366 -2.20 19.30 -20.53
CA LYS A 366 -1.85 19.32 -21.96
C LYS A 366 -2.36 18.08 -22.69
N VAL A 367 -2.30 16.95 -22.02
CA VAL A 367 -2.73 15.64 -22.52
C VAL A 367 -3.87 15.12 -21.68
N PHE A 368 -4.90 14.63 -22.33
CA PHE A 368 -6.04 13.96 -21.70
C PHE A 368 -6.07 12.50 -22.12
N ILE A 369 -6.02 11.57 -21.17
CA ILE A 369 -6.02 10.12 -21.43
C ILE A 369 -7.33 9.51 -20.95
N PRO A 370 -8.30 9.21 -21.85
CA PRO A 370 -9.40 8.31 -21.54
C PRO A 370 -8.88 6.88 -21.38
N LEU A 371 -9.06 6.27 -20.23
CA LEU A 371 -8.72 4.87 -20.00
C LEU A 371 -9.88 3.97 -20.41
N LEU A 372 -9.76 3.28 -21.53
CA LEU A 372 -10.80 2.44 -22.10
C LEU A 372 -10.69 1.00 -21.57
N THR A 373 -11.70 0.58 -20.82
CA THR A 373 -11.73 -0.69 -20.08
C THR A 373 -12.97 -1.51 -20.42
N PRO A 374 -13.04 -2.79 -20.01
CA PRO A 374 -14.25 -3.60 -20.18
C PRO A 374 -15.49 -3.01 -19.49
N HIS A 375 -15.35 -2.32 -18.34
CA HIS A 375 -16.46 -1.64 -17.70
C HIS A 375 -17.00 -0.51 -18.54
N ILE A 376 -16.11 0.30 -19.10
CA ILE A 376 -16.48 1.38 -20.03
C ILE A 376 -17.11 0.79 -21.30
N ALA A 377 -16.55 -0.28 -21.87
CA ALA A 377 -17.14 -0.97 -23.01
C ALA A 377 -18.59 -1.41 -22.75
N LYS A 378 -18.84 -1.97 -21.55
CA LYS A 378 -20.19 -2.36 -21.14
C LYS A 378 -21.12 -1.16 -21.03
N ASP A 379 -20.71 -0.09 -20.39
CA ASP A 379 -21.53 1.11 -20.23
C ASP A 379 -21.85 1.75 -21.60
N LEU A 380 -20.85 1.89 -22.48
CA LEU A 380 -21.05 2.42 -23.82
C LEU A 380 -21.97 1.54 -24.68
N SER A 381 -21.84 0.21 -24.61
CA SER A 381 -22.70 -0.72 -25.33
C SER A 381 -24.18 -0.67 -24.89
N GLN A 382 -24.43 -0.24 -23.65
CA GLN A 382 -25.75 -0.05 -23.08
C GLN A 382 -26.31 1.36 -23.32
N GLY A 383 -25.57 2.22 -24.02
CA GLY A 383 -25.96 3.62 -24.25
C GLY A 383 -25.91 4.49 -22.98
N ASN A 384 -25.21 4.05 -21.95
CA ASN A 384 -25.07 4.78 -20.69
C ASN A 384 -23.97 5.86 -20.84
N THR A 385 -24.38 7.06 -21.22
CA THR A 385 -23.47 8.19 -21.50
C THR A 385 -23.52 9.31 -20.46
N ASP A 386 -24.20 9.12 -19.35
CA ASP A 386 -24.33 10.13 -18.26
C ASP A 386 -23.40 9.86 -17.08
N ASN A 387 -22.33 9.16 -17.29
CA ASN A 387 -21.30 8.90 -16.28
C ASN A 387 -20.32 10.08 -16.15
N TYR A 388 -19.61 10.17 -15.02
CA TYR A 388 -18.64 11.23 -14.76
C TYR A 388 -17.53 11.26 -15.82
N TYR A 389 -16.95 10.12 -16.19
CA TYR A 389 -15.92 10.07 -17.22
C TYR A 389 -16.40 10.55 -18.62
N ASN A 390 -17.67 10.35 -18.94
CA ASN A 390 -18.27 10.89 -20.19
C ASN A 390 -18.37 12.43 -20.15
N LYS A 391 -18.64 13.01 -18.96
CA LYS A 391 -18.63 14.47 -18.77
C LYS A 391 -17.22 15.02 -18.93
N GLU A 392 -16.23 14.35 -18.35
CA GLU A 392 -14.80 14.67 -18.49
C GLU A 392 -14.36 14.62 -19.98
N TRP A 393 -14.76 13.60 -20.72
CA TRP A 393 -14.44 13.45 -22.15
C TRP A 393 -15.05 14.58 -23.00
N ARG A 394 -16.32 14.92 -22.77
CA ARG A 394 -16.98 16.04 -23.47
C ARG A 394 -16.27 17.35 -23.17
N MET A 395 -15.92 17.59 -21.92
CA MET A 395 -15.19 18.78 -21.52
C MET A 395 -13.82 18.86 -22.20
N ALA A 396 -13.03 17.81 -22.17
CA ALA A 396 -11.72 17.76 -22.81
C ALA A 396 -11.82 17.99 -24.32
N SER A 397 -12.83 17.42 -24.98
CA SER A 397 -13.09 17.61 -26.41
C SER A 397 -13.52 19.05 -26.74
N GLN A 398 -14.37 19.66 -25.91
CA GLN A 398 -14.87 21.03 -26.12
C GLN A 398 -13.79 22.10 -25.94
N LEU A 399 -12.81 21.87 -25.08
CA LEU A 399 -11.70 22.81 -24.87
C LEU A 399 -10.80 22.98 -26.13
N GLY A 400 -10.77 22.01 -27.03
CA GLY A 400 -10.09 22.08 -28.32
C GLY A 400 -8.56 22.28 -28.33
N ASN A 401 -7.98 22.46 -27.14
CA ASN A 401 -6.54 22.66 -26.93
C ASN A 401 -5.85 21.48 -26.27
N LYS A 402 -6.53 20.33 -26.18
CA LYS A 402 -6.05 19.11 -25.55
C LYS A 402 -5.63 18.07 -26.56
N HIS A 403 -4.52 17.40 -26.29
CA HIS A 403 -4.16 16.19 -27.01
C HIS A 403 -4.83 15.00 -26.30
N ILE A 404 -5.91 14.48 -26.93
CA ILE A 404 -6.63 13.33 -26.40
C ILE A 404 -5.96 12.06 -26.91
N ILE A 405 -5.48 11.22 -25.98
CA ILE A 405 -4.79 9.95 -26.27
C ILE A 405 -5.56 8.81 -25.59
N PRO A 406 -6.55 8.20 -26.27
CA PRO A 406 -7.29 7.09 -25.68
C PRO A 406 -6.37 5.88 -25.49
N LEU A 407 -6.46 5.28 -24.30
CA LEU A 407 -5.62 4.18 -23.88
C LEU A 407 -6.48 2.95 -23.63
N ALA A 408 -6.48 2.00 -24.56
CA ALA A 408 -7.24 0.76 -24.44
C ALA A 408 -6.49 -0.27 -23.58
N THR A 409 -7.25 -1.00 -22.79
CA THR A 409 -6.77 -2.09 -21.93
C THR A 409 -7.33 -3.43 -22.38
N ASN A 410 -6.86 -4.52 -21.75
CA ASN A 410 -7.34 -5.85 -22.08
C ASN A 410 -8.86 -5.96 -21.93
N GLY A 411 -9.50 -6.47 -22.98
CA GLY A 411 -10.95 -6.67 -23.04
C GLY A 411 -11.77 -5.48 -23.54
N TYR A 412 -11.11 -4.38 -23.98
CA TYR A 412 -11.77 -3.32 -24.74
C TYR A 412 -11.56 -3.55 -26.23
N ASP A 413 -12.64 -3.67 -27.00
CA ASP A 413 -12.57 -3.88 -28.45
C ASP A 413 -12.72 -2.57 -29.22
N LEU A 414 -11.63 -2.13 -29.82
CA LEU A 414 -11.57 -0.90 -30.63
C LEU A 414 -12.38 -0.99 -31.94
N ARG A 415 -12.80 -2.19 -32.36
CA ARG A 415 -13.58 -2.40 -33.61
C ARG A 415 -15.08 -2.51 -33.32
N ALA A 416 -15.48 -2.56 -32.07
CA ALA A 416 -16.87 -2.70 -31.69
C ALA A 416 -17.67 -1.41 -31.97
N SER A 417 -18.96 -1.57 -32.24
CA SER A 417 -19.86 -0.45 -32.56
C SER A 417 -19.94 0.58 -31.44
N TYR A 418 -19.82 0.19 -30.19
CA TYR A 418 -19.80 1.14 -29.07
C TYR A 418 -18.59 2.07 -29.10
N HIS A 419 -17.45 1.65 -29.66
CA HIS A 419 -16.31 2.53 -29.84
C HIS A 419 -16.59 3.56 -30.92
N THR A 420 -16.93 3.12 -32.14
CA THR A 420 -17.13 4.01 -33.29
C THR A 420 -18.37 4.89 -33.19
N GLN A 421 -19.48 4.38 -32.66
CA GLN A 421 -20.73 5.09 -32.58
C GLN A 421 -20.90 5.95 -31.33
N THR A 422 -20.30 5.55 -30.20
CA THR A 422 -20.50 6.23 -28.94
C THR A 422 -19.25 6.98 -28.48
N PHE A 423 -18.10 6.29 -28.36
CA PHE A 423 -16.88 6.93 -27.89
C PHE A 423 -16.39 8.02 -28.86
N GLU A 424 -16.25 7.70 -30.17
CA GLU A 424 -15.78 8.64 -31.19
C GLU A 424 -16.77 9.81 -31.36
N SER A 425 -18.07 9.61 -31.14
CA SER A 425 -19.04 10.71 -31.16
C SER A 425 -18.83 11.73 -30.04
N ILE A 426 -18.19 11.35 -28.95
CA ILE A 426 -17.90 12.23 -27.81
C ILE A 426 -16.55 12.92 -27.98
N VAL A 427 -15.52 12.20 -28.42
CA VAL A 427 -14.13 12.71 -28.43
C VAL A 427 -13.64 13.08 -29.82
N GLY A 428 -14.29 12.65 -30.90
CA GLY A 428 -13.90 12.85 -32.32
C GLY A 428 -13.40 11.56 -32.96
N ASP A 429 -13.62 11.44 -34.26
CA ASP A 429 -13.38 10.24 -35.08
C ASP A 429 -11.93 10.08 -35.59
N SER A 430 -11.12 11.13 -35.50
CA SER A 430 -9.72 11.14 -36.02
C SER A 430 -8.67 10.84 -34.95
N ILE A 431 -9.08 10.39 -33.75
CA ILE A 431 -8.17 10.19 -32.62
C ILE A 431 -7.60 8.77 -32.62
N SER A 432 -6.28 8.63 -32.75
CA SER A 432 -5.60 7.34 -32.69
C SER A 432 -5.56 6.78 -31.27
N CYS A 433 -6.10 5.59 -31.06
CA CYS A 433 -6.07 4.90 -29.81
C CYS A 433 -4.79 4.06 -29.65
N ILE A 434 -4.23 4.03 -28.44
CA ILE A 434 -3.10 3.18 -28.08
C ILE A 434 -3.61 1.98 -27.30
N ASP A 435 -3.30 0.78 -27.77
CA ASP A 435 -3.59 -0.46 -27.06
C ASP A 435 -2.38 -0.86 -26.19
N LEU A 436 -2.56 -0.77 -24.87
CA LEU A 436 -1.51 -1.14 -23.89
C LEU A 436 -1.15 -2.63 -23.90
N MET A 437 -1.98 -3.48 -24.48
CA MET A 437 -1.73 -4.93 -24.52
C MET A 437 -0.83 -5.34 -25.68
N GLN A 438 -0.60 -4.44 -26.65
CA GLN A 438 0.41 -4.67 -27.67
C GLN A 438 1.81 -4.58 -27.08
N SER A 439 2.75 -5.34 -27.64
CA SER A 439 4.13 -5.43 -27.13
C SER A 439 4.87 -4.08 -27.14
N ASP A 440 4.47 -3.16 -28.01
CA ASP A 440 5.00 -1.79 -28.15
C ASP A 440 4.10 -0.71 -27.54
N GLY A 441 2.96 -1.08 -26.95
CA GLY A 441 1.93 -0.14 -26.48
C GLY A 441 2.47 0.91 -25.52
N LEU A 442 3.29 0.50 -24.54
CA LEU A 442 3.93 1.45 -23.63
C LEU A 442 4.92 2.36 -24.34
N THR A 443 5.74 1.83 -25.23
CA THR A 443 6.71 2.62 -26.00
C THR A 443 5.98 3.67 -26.85
N ARG A 444 4.94 3.29 -27.55
CA ARG A 444 4.11 4.22 -28.34
C ARG A 444 3.48 5.30 -27.47
N LEU A 445 2.98 4.96 -26.27
CA LEU A 445 2.43 5.94 -25.33
C LEU A 445 3.51 6.95 -24.92
N VAL A 446 4.69 6.47 -24.52
CA VAL A 446 5.82 7.32 -24.09
C VAL A 446 6.28 8.23 -25.24
N ASP A 447 6.44 7.71 -26.46
CA ASP A 447 6.84 8.47 -27.63
C ASP A 447 5.80 9.55 -27.96
N THR A 448 4.50 9.20 -27.90
CA THR A 448 3.41 10.15 -28.11
C THR A 448 3.40 11.25 -27.06
N LEU A 449 3.55 10.89 -25.78
CA LEU A 449 3.62 11.87 -24.68
C LEU A 449 4.83 12.79 -24.81
N ASN A 450 6.00 12.27 -25.20
CA ASN A 450 7.19 13.07 -25.44
C ASN A 450 6.98 14.12 -26.55
N THR A 451 6.15 13.83 -27.52
CA THR A 451 5.83 14.79 -28.61
C THR A 451 5.05 16.00 -28.07
N TYR A 452 4.20 15.82 -27.08
CA TYR A 452 3.31 16.88 -26.58
C TYR A 452 3.74 17.51 -25.24
N LEU A 453 4.57 16.84 -24.47
CA LEU A 453 4.93 17.27 -23.11
C LEU A 453 6.40 17.72 -22.96
N LYS A 454 7.26 17.41 -23.91
CA LYS A 454 8.61 17.94 -24.03
C LYS A 454 8.63 19.08 -25.03
#